data_e7ef1ee5d528026cff5f0adb171c9a18
#
_entry.id   e7ef1ee5d528026cff5f0adb171c9a18
#
_cell.length_a   1.000
_cell.length_b   1.000
_cell.length_c   1.000
_cell.angle_alpha   90.00
_cell.angle_beta   90.00
_cell.angle_gamma   90.00
#
_symmetry.space_group_name_H-M   'P 1'
#
loop_
_entity.id
_entity.type
_entity.pdbx_description
1 polymer ?
#
loop_
_entity_poly.entity_id
_entity_poly.type
_entity_poly.pdbx_seq_one_letter_code
_entity_poly.pdbx_strand_id
1 'polypeptide(L)'
;DMFDGAVASTKTRSKNEKRFGIQIDSLSDLISFGVLPGVFVYMISGKSTASAIISSLFVLCALIRLAYFNVLEEERQSQTTEHRKTYLGVPVTTIALLLPVVYLIYSLELYTVSMMFPVLLVIQGTGFLLPVEIKKPGKAKKACIVAFGIFEVFSLIVFL
;
A
#
# COMPACT_ATOMS: atom_id res chain seq x y z
N ASP A 1 8.47 -7.08 -3.04
CA ASP A 1 7.11 -7.61 -3.25
C ASP A 1 6.86 -8.23 -4.62
N MET A 2 7.36 -7.65 -5.69
CA MET A 2 7.13 -8.17 -7.05
C MET A 2 7.90 -9.47 -7.37
N PHE A 3 9.03 -9.71 -6.69
CA PHE A 3 9.94 -10.83 -6.92
C PHE A 3 9.99 -11.85 -5.78
N ASP A 4 9.48 -11.52 -4.61
CA ASP A 4 9.56 -12.34 -3.38
C ASP A 4 8.94 -13.72 -3.56
N GLY A 5 7.79 -13.79 -4.21
CA GLY A 5 7.14 -15.05 -4.55
C GLY A 5 7.96 -15.92 -5.50
N ALA A 6 8.69 -15.31 -6.46
CA ALA A 6 9.55 -16.04 -7.39
C ALA A 6 10.80 -16.58 -6.68
N VAL A 7 11.46 -15.78 -5.85
CA VAL A 7 12.59 -16.21 -5.01
C VAL A 7 12.14 -17.27 -4.02
N ALA A 8 10.98 -17.06 -3.41
CA ALA A 8 10.38 -17.98 -2.47
C ALA A 8 10.06 -19.37 -3.05
N SER A 9 9.76 -19.44 -4.34
CA SER A 9 9.46 -20.72 -5.05
C SER A 9 10.69 -21.55 -5.39
N THR A 10 11.90 -21.01 -5.24
CA THR A 10 13.16 -21.73 -5.55
C THR A 10 13.53 -22.78 -4.52
N LYS A 11 12.91 -22.77 -3.33
CA LYS A 11 13.18 -23.70 -2.23
C LYS A 11 11.88 -24.37 -1.75
N THR A 12 11.96 -25.67 -1.45
CA THR A 12 10.87 -26.36 -0.76
C THR A 12 10.76 -25.85 0.66
N ARG A 13 9.62 -25.23 1.00
CA ARG A 13 9.37 -24.65 2.32
C ARG A 13 8.40 -25.52 3.12
N SER A 14 8.68 -25.62 4.42
CA SER A 14 7.74 -26.20 5.37
C SER A 14 6.46 -25.34 5.49
N LYS A 15 5.41 -25.92 6.05
CA LYS A 15 4.13 -25.19 6.27
C LYS A 15 4.32 -23.95 7.17
N ASN A 16 5.15 -24.08 8.21
CA ASN A 16 5.43 -22.98 9.13
C ASN A 16 6.25 -21.86 8.48
N GLU A 17 7.23 -22.18 7.63
CA GLU A 17 8.00 -21.18 6.88
C GLU A 17 7.13 -20.39 5.89
N LYS A 18 6.14 -21.03 5.26
CA LYS A 18 5.18 -20.36 4.39
C LYS A 18 4.29 -19.38 5.18
N ARG A 19 3.75 -19.81 6.32
CA ARG A 19 2.93 -18.96 7.20
C ARG A 19 3.73 -17.78 7.74
N PHE A 20 4.95 -18.02 8.20
CA PHE A 20 5.85 -16.95 8.66
C PHE A 20 6.12 -15.93 7.54
N GLY A 21 6.39 -16.39 6.31
CA GLY A 21 6.59 -15.51 5.15
C GLY A 21 5.38 -14.59 4.88
N ILE A 22 4.15 -15.11 4.95
CA ILE A 22 2.93 -14.30 4.79
C ILE A 22 2.82 -13.22 5.87
N GLN A 23 3.12 -13.58 7.13
CA GLN A 23 3.01 -12.63 8.24
C GLN A 23 4.07 -11.53 8.17
N ILE A 24 5.32 -11.87 7.88
CA ILE A 24 6.40 -10.87 7.81
C ILE A 24 6.22 -9.91 6.64
N ASP A 25 5.73 -10.41 5.49
CA ASP A 25 5.38 -9.61 4.33
C ASP A 25 4.31 -8.57 4.69
N SER A 26 3.21 -9.00 5.30
CA SER A 26 2.14 -8.10 5.73
C SER A 26 2.56 -7.10 6.80
N LEU A 27 3.44 -7.47 7.73
CA LEU A 27 3.96 -6.54 8.73
C LEU A 27 4.88 -5.50 8.08
N SER A 28 5.69 -5.89 7.10
CA SER A 28 6.53 -4.98 6.31
C SER A 28 5.67 -4.02 5.49
N ASP A 29 4.61 -4.52 4.86
CA ASP A 29 3.63 -3.72 4.12
C ASP A 29 2.92 -2.71 5.04
N LEU A 30 2.53 -3.12 6.25
CA LEU A 30 1.90 -2.24 7.22
C LEU A 30 2.83 -1.08 7.61
N ILE A 31 4.10 -1.34 7.83
CA ILE A 31 5.08 -0.29 8.17
C ILE A 31 5.29 0.63 6.96
N SER A 32 5.53 0.07 5.78
CA SER A 32 5.90 0.84 4.58
C SER A 32 4.74 1.63 3.98
N PHE A 33 3.52 1.06 3.99
CA PHE A 33 2.35 1.63 3.30
C PHE A 33 1.22 2.07 4.24
N GLY A 34 1.34 1.77 5.53
CA GLY A 34 0.44 2.25 6.57
C GLY A 34 1.10 3.29 7.46
N VAL A 35 2.08 2.87 8.26
CA VAL A 35 2.68 3.71 9.29
C VAL A 35 3.47 4.87 8.69
N LEU A 36 4.36 4.61 7.74
CA LEU A 36 5.21 5.64 7.13
C LEU A 36 4.40 6.76 6.47
N PRO A 37 3.41 6.48 5.58
CA PRO A 37 2.54 7.51 5.02
C PRO A 37 1.72 8.25 6.08
N GLY A 38 1.21 7.54 7.09
CA GLY A 38 0.48 8.14 8.21
C GLY A 38 1.31 9.16 8.98
N VAL A 39 2.55 8.80 9.35
CA VAL A 39 3.49 9.69 10.03
C VAL A 39 3.88 10.88 9.13
N PHE A 40 4.16 10.62 7.86
CA PHE A 40 4.49 11.68 6.90
C PHE A 40 3.37 12.72 6.80
N VAL A 41 2.12 12.27 6.61
CA VAL A 41 0.97 13.18 6.52
C VAL A 41 0.74 13.94 7.82
N TYR A 42 0.87 13.28 8.98
CA TYR A 42 0.81 13.95 10.27
C TYR A 42 1.82 15.08 10.39
N MET A 43 3.06 14.85 9.97
CA MET A 43 4.14 15.84 10.04
C MET A 43 3.90 17.03 9.10
N ILE A 44 3.51 16.78 7.85
CA ILE A 44 3.33 17.83 6.84
C ILE A 44 2.04 18.65 7.07
N SER A 45 1.02 18.05 7.72
CA SER A 45 -0.24 18.72 8.06
C SER A 45 -0.19 19.52 9.37
N GLY A 46 1.00 19.92 9.82
CA GLY A 46 1.19 20.82 10.96
C GLY A 46 0.97 20.15 12.33
N LYS A 47 1.06 18.82 12.45
CA LYS A 47 0.96 18.05 13.70
C LYS A 47 -0.32 18.32 14.50
N SER A 48 -1.42 18.59 13.82
CA SER A 48 -2.71 18.87 14.46
C SER A 48 -3.35 17.60 15.04
N THR A 49 -4.22 17.75 16.04
CA THR A 49 -4.98 16.62 16.60
C THR A 49 -5.82 15.93 15.54
N ALA A 50 -6.41 16.68 14.61
CA ALA A 50 -7.19 16.11 13.50
C ALA A 50 -6.32 15.23 12.59
N SER A 51 -5.13 15.72 12.20
CA SER A 51 -4.21 14.92 11.38
C SER A 51 -3.70 13.67 12.10
N ALA A 52 -3.50 13.75 13.43
CA ALA A 52 -3.14 12.58 14.25
C ALA A 52 -4.24 11.51 14.22
N ILE A 53 -5.51 11.91 14.41
CA ILE A 53 -6.66 10.99 14.36
C ILE A 53 -6.79 10.36 12.98
N ILE A 54 -6.74 11.16 11.90
CA ILE A 54 -6.87 10.67 10.53
C ILE A 54 -5.74 9.67 10.19
N SER A 55 -4.49 10.01 10.52
CA SER A 55 -3.35 9.12 10.31
C SER A 55 -3.47 7.82 11.07
N SER A 56 -3.91 7.87 12.33
CA SER A 56 -4.12 6.66 13.14
C SER A 56 -5.23 5.77 12.58
N LEU A 57 -6.34 6.36 12.13
CA LEU A 57 -7.43 5.61 11.49
C LEU A 57 -6.99 5.00 10.17
N PHE A 58 -6.17 5.70 9.37
CA PHE A 58 -5.59 5.17 8.15
C PHE A 58 -4.73 3.93 8.41
N VAL A 59 -3.83 3.98 9.40
CA VAL A 59 -3.01 2.84 9.82
C VAL A 59 -3.88 1.67 10.25
N LEU A 60 -4.94 1.94 11.03
CA LEU A 60 -5.90 0.92 11.45
C LEU A 60 -6.61 0.27 10.26
N CYS A 61 -7.05 1.05 9.26
CA CYS A 61 -7.65 0.51 8.04
C CYS A 61 -6.67 -0.39 7.25
N ALA A 62 -5.40 0.03 7.13
CA ALA A 62 -4.37 -0.78 6.50
C ALA A 62 -4.12 -2.10 7.26
N LEU A 63 -4.05 -2.05 8.59
CA LEU A 63 -3.90 -3.22 9.46
C LEU A 63 -5.06 -4.20 9.29
N ILE A 64 -6.31 -3.73 9.38
CA ILE A 64 -7.50 -4.56 9.20
C ILE A 64 -7.48 -5.25 7.83
N ARG A 65 -7.17 -4.48 6.77
CA ARG A 65 -7.08 -5.01 5.42
C ARG A 65 -6.04 -6.12 5.29
N LEU A 66 -4.82 -5.90 5.78
CA LEU A 66 -3.73 -6.88 5.68
C LEU A 66 -4.03 -8.12 6.51
N ALA A 67 -4.56 -7.98 7.72
CA ALA A 67 -4.98 -9.09 8.56
C ALA A 67 -6.07 -9.94 7.87
N TYR A 68 -7.09 -9.29 7.31
CA TYR A 68 -8.15 -9.99 6.57
C TYR A 68 -7.62 -10.71 5.33
N PHE A 69 -6.71 -10.06 4.59
CA PHE A 69 -6.07 -10.68 3.43
C PHE A 69 -5.26 -11.92 3.80
N ASN A 70 -4.55 -11.90 4.93
CA ASN A 70 -3.78 -13.06 5.41
C ASN A 70 -4.68 -14.26 5.71
N VAL A 71 -5.82 -14.04 6.36
CA VAL A 71 -6.79 -15.10 6.63
C VAL A 71 -7.29 -15.72 5.33
N LEU A 72 -7.70 -14.88 4.37
CA LEU A 72 -8.17 -15.36 3.06
C LEU A 72 -7.07 -16.08 2.27
N GLU A 73 -5.82 -15.68 2.40
CA GLU A 73 -4.70 -16.32 1.70
C GLU A 73 -4.34 -17.66 2.34
N GLU A 74 -4.34 -17.78 3.67
CA GLU A 74 -4.17 -19.04 4.37
C GLU A 74 -5.28 -20.06 3.99
N GLU A 75 -6.54 -19.59 3.97
CA GLU A 75 -7.68 -20.43 3.58
C GLU A 75 -7.56 -20.90 2.13
N ARG A 76 -7.24 -20.00 1.21
CA ARG A 76 -7.00 -20.34 -0.21
C ARG A 76 -5.90 -21.38 -0.37
N GLN A 77 -4.74 -21.20 0.30
CA GLN A 77 -3.61 -22.12 0.21
C GLN A 77 -3.91 -23.51 0.79
N SER A 78 -4.91 -23.63 1.68
CA SER A 78 -5.38 -24.91 2.18
C SER A 78 -6.24 -25.68 1.17
N GLN A 79 -6.88 -24.97 0.24
CA GLN A 79 -7.86 -25.52 -0.71
C GLN A 79 -7.29 -25.69 -2.13
N THR A 80 -6.35 -24.83 -2.56
CA THR A 80 -5.83 -24.84 -3.93
C THR A 80 -4.39 -24.33 -4.02
N THR A 81 -3.67 -24.81 -5.03
CA THR A 81 -2.34 -24.33 -5.42
C THR A 81 -2.39 -23.23 -6.50
N GLU A 82 -3.57 -22.92 -7.04
CA GLU A 82 -3.70 -21.90 -8.08
C GLU A 82 -3.42 -20.49 -7.55
N HIS A 83 -2.82 -19.64 -8.38
CA HIS A 83 -2.58 -18.25 -8.05
C HIS A 83 -3.88 -17.42 -8.07
N ARG A 84 -4.05 -16.57 -7.07
CA ARG A 84 -5.19 -15.62 -7.00
C ARG A 84 -5.22 -14.69 -8.20
N LYS A 85 -6.38 -14.56 -8.85
CA LYS A 85 -6.58 -13.73 -10.07
C LYS A 85 -7.12 -12.34 -9.77
N THR A 86 -7.72 -12.14 -8.60
CA THR A 86 -8.33 -10.87 -8.15
C THR A 86 -7.80 -10.45 -6.79
N TYR A 87 -7.82 -9.15 -6.52
CA TYR A 87 -7.66 -8.56 -5.19
C TYR A 87 -9.03 -8.19 -4.65
N LEU A 88 -9.22 -8.30 -3.35
CA LEU A 88 -10.38 -7.74 -2.67
C LEU A 88 -9.98 -6.39 -2.05
N GLY A 89 -10.65 -5.32 -2.45
CA GLY A 89 -10.31 -3.95 -2.04
C GLY A 89 -9.07 -3.37 -2.74
N VAL A 90 -8.83 -2.08 -2.50
CA VAL A 90 -7.65 -1.35 -3.04
C VAL A 90 -6.38 -1.88 -2.37
N PRO A 91 -5.31 -2.24 -3.09
CA PRO A 91 -4.03 -2.64 -2.49
C PRO A 91 -3.43 -1.54 -1.61
N VAL A 92 -2.85 -1.89 -0.44
CA VAL A 92 -2.21 -0.92 0.45
C VAL A 92 -1.05 -0.19 -0.23
N THR A 93 -0.37 -0.85 -1.15
CA THR A 93 0.74 -0.31 -1.94
C THR A 93 0.37 0.86 -2.85
N THR A 94 -0.94 1.09 -3.12
CA THR A 94 -1.38 2.21 -3.96
C THR A 94 -1.07 3.58 -3.37
N ILE A 95 -0.92 3.69 -2.04
CA ILE A 95 -0.51 4.93 -1.38
C ILE A 95 0.90 5.38 -1.83
N ALA A 96 1.79 4.42 -2.15
CA ALA A 96 3.13 4.72 -2.62
C ALA A 96 3.16 5.45 -3.99
N LEU A 97 2.10 5.33 -4.78
CA LEU A 97 1.96 6.06 -6.04
C LEU A 97 1.23 7.40 -5.87
N LEU A 98 0.26 7.46 -4.96
CA LEU A 98 -0.58 8.65 -4.83
C LEU A 98 0.02 9.72 -3.94
N LEU A 99 0.73 9.32 -2.88
CA LEU A 99 1.33 10.27 -1.93
C LEU A 99 2.44 11.14 -2.57
N PRO A 100 3.37 10.59 -3.39
CA PRO A 100 4.35 11.40 -4.10
C PRO A 100 3.72 12.40 -5.08
N VAL A 101 2.64 12.01 -5.79
CA VAL A 101 1.91 12.94 -6.68
C VAL A 101 1.38 14.15 -5.90
N VAL A 102 0.70 13.90 -4.77
CA VAL A 102 0.17 14.98 -3.93
C VAL A 102 1.32 15.84 -3.39
N TYR A 103 2.45 15.23 -3.04
CA TYR A 103 3.62 15.96 -2.58
C TYR A 103 4.25 16.82 -3.68
N LEU A 104 4.36 16.32 -4.92
CA LEU A 104 4.84 17.11 -6.07
C LEU A 104 3.92 18.32 -6.34
N ILE A 105 2.59 18.14 -6.29
CA ILE A 105 1.64 19.24 -6.45
C ILE A 105 1.82 20.27 -5.32
N TYR A 106 2.04 19.80 -4.10
CA TYR A 106 2.30 20.68 -2.94
C TYR A 106 3.62 21.46 -3.10
N SER A 107 4.69 20.84 -3.61
CA SER A 107 6.00 21.47 -3.80
C SER A 107 6.00 22.57 -4.88
N LEU A 108 5.02 22.57 -5.78
CA LEU A 108 4.82 23.64 -6.78
C LEU A 108 4.15 24.89 -6.20
N GLU A 109 4.25 25.12 -4.89
CA GLU A 109 3.73 26.28 -4.14
C GLU A 109 2.20 26.45 -4.15
N LEU A 110 1.46 25.42 -4.49
CA LEU A 110 0.01 25.40 -4.36
C LEU A 110 -0.39 25.13 -2.90
N TYR A 111 -0.11 26.06 -1.99
CA TYR A 111 -0.31 25.93 -0.52
C TYR A 111 -1.72 25.50 -0.08
N THR A 112 -2.74 25.73 -0.89
CA THR A 112 -4.10 25.23 -0.68
C THR A 112 -4.18 23.71 -0.68
N VAL A 113 -3.15 23.03 -1.14
CA VAL A 113 -3.07 21.57 -1.32
C VAL A 113 -2.74 20.83 -0.02
N SER A 114 -2.33 21.51 1.06
CA SER A 114 -1.97 20.82 2.32
C SER A 114 -3.13 19.98 2.89
N MET A 115 -4.37 20.40 2.66
CA MET A 115 -5.57 19.65 3.03
C MET A 115 -5.79 18.40 2.17
N MET A 116 -5.14 18.26 1.02
CA MET A 116 -5.24 17.05 0.18
C MET A 116 -4.58 15.84 0.84
N PHE A 117 -3.57 16.03 1.69
CA PHE A 117 -2.90 14.92 2.37
C PHE A 117 -3.83 14.14 3.32
N PRO A 118 -4.51 14.79 4.29
CA PRO A 118 -5.49 14.09 5.12
C PRO A 118 -6.65 13.49 4.31
N VAL A 119 -7.14 14.21 3.29
CA VAL A 119 -8.21 13.73 2.40
C VAL A 119 -7.76 12.48 1.64
N LEU A 120 -6.53 12.45 1.13
CA LEU A 120 -5.96 11.26 0.49
C LEU A 120 -5.98 10.06 1.44
N LEU A 121 -5.56 10.22 2.71
CA LEU A 121 -5.59 9.13 3.68
C LEU A 121 -7.01 8.62 3.96
N VAL A 122 -7.99 9.51 4.05
CA VAL A 122 -9.40 9.12 4.24
C VAL A 122 -9.91 8.32 3.05
N ILE A 123 -9.66 8.78 1.82
CA ILE A 123 -10.08 8.09 0.60
C ILE A 123 -9.41 6.72 0.50
N GLN A 124 -8.10 6.65 0.74
CA GLN A 124 -7.35 5.39 0.67
C GLN A 124 -7.77 4.43 1.80
N GLY A 125 -7.90 4.91 3.03
CA GLY A 125 -8.33 4.10 4.17
C GLY A 125 -9.72 3.49 3.96
N THR A 126 -10.67 4.27 3.45
CA THR A 126 -11.99 3.74 3.08
C THR A 126 -11.90 2.75 1.91
N GLY A 127 -11.06 3.04 0.90
CA GLY A 127 -10.81 2.13 -0.22
C GLY A 127 -10.22 0.77 0.19
N PHE A 128 -9.43 0.73 1.27
CA PHE A 128 -8.90 -0.51 1.83
C PHE A 128 -9.98 -1.45 2.37
N LEU A 129 -11.04 -0.88 2.94
CA LEU A 129 -12.12 -1.64 3.58
C LEU A 129 -13.26 -2.00 2.63
N LEU A 130 -13.32 -1.38 1.44
CA LEU A 130 -14.38 -1.68 0.47
C LEU A 130 -14.21 -3.09 -0.12
N PRO A 131 -15.27 -3.93 -0.14
CA PRO A 131 -15.22 -5.28 -0.67
C PRO A 131 -15.33 -5.30 -2.22
N VAL A 132 -14.51 -4.50 -2.90
CA VAL A 132 -14.51 -4.41 -4.37
C VAL A 132 -13.49 -5.38 -4.94
N GLU A 133 -13.91 -6.24 -5.85
CA GLU A 133 -12.99 -7.14 -6.56
C GLU A 133 -12.24 -6.40 -7.66
N ILE A 134 -10.93 -6.31 -7.54
CA ILE A 134 -10.04 -5.69 -8.52
C ILE A 134 -9.22 -6.78 -9.21
N LYS A 135 -9.32 -6.87 -10.55
CA LYS A 135 -8.50 -7.80 -11.33
C LYS A 135 -7.03 -7.43 -11.24
N LYS A 136 -6.18 -8.43 -11.03
CA LYS A 136 -4.72 -8.23 -11.01
C LYS A 136 -4.26 -7.60 -12.33
N PRO A 137 -3.39 -6.56 -12.27
CA PRO A 137 -2.87 -5.94 -13.47
C PRO A 137 -2.02 -6.92 -14.27
N GLY A 138 -2.26 -7.00 -15.58
CA GLY A 138 -1.44 -7.78 -16.50
C GLY A 138 -0.03 -7.21 -16.65
N LYS A 139 0.88 -7.93 -17.35
CA LYS A 139 2.29 -7.56 -17.50
C LYS A 139 2.49 -6.11 -18.00
N ALA A 140 1.71 -5.68 -19.01
CA ALA A 140 1.78 -4.31 -19.54
C ALA A 140 1.41 -3.25 -18.49
N LYS A 141 0.32 -3.46 -17.73
CA LYS A 141 -0.09 -2.53 -16.66
C LYS A 141 0.94 -2.46 -15.52
N LYS A 142 1.58 -3.59 -15.18
CA LYS A 142 2.69 -3.60 -14.20
C LYS A 142 3.87 -2.78 -14.68
N ALA A 143 4.27 -2.92 -15.95
CA ALA A 143 5.34 -2.12 -16.54
C ALA A 143 5.02 -0.62 -16.51
N CYS A 144 3.77 -0.22 -16.81
CA CYS A 144 3.33 1.18 -16.70
C CYS A 144 3.41 1.70 -15.26
N ILE A 145 3.00 0.90 -14.25
CA ILE A 145 3.07 1.29 -12.84
C ILE A 145 4.53 1.51 -12.41
N VAL A 146 5.44 0.61 -12.82
CA VAL A 146 6.87 0.75 -12.51
C VAL A 146 7.47 1.98 -13.20
N ALA A 147 7.16 2.19 -14.48
CA ALA A 147 7.64 3.37 -15.22
C ALA A 147 7.13 4.68 -14.59
N PHE A 148 5.86 4.70 -14.16
CA PHE A 148 5.28 5.84 -13.46
C PHE A 148 5.99 6.10 -12.11
N GLY A 149 6.24 5.06 -11.30
CA GLY A 149 6.99 5.21 -10.04
C GLY A 149 8.42 5.72 -10.25
N ILE A 150 9.13 5.26 -11.31
CA ILE A 150 10.46 5.78 -11.67
C ILE A 150 10.36 7.27 -12.04
N PHE A 151 9.35 7.64 -12.84
CA PHE A 151 9.13 9.04 -13.22
C PHE A 151 8.84 9.92 -12.00
N GLU A 152 8.04 9.46 -11.03
CA GLU A 152 7.79 10.17 -9.77
C GLU A 152 9.07 10.40 -8.98
N VAL A 153 9.89 9.37 -8.79
CA VAL A 153 11.18 9.48 -8.08
C VAL A 153 12.10 10.46 -8.79
N PHE A 154 12.20 10.38 -10.11
CA PHE A 154 12.98 11.32 -10.89
C PHE A 154 12.49 12.76 -10.74
N SER A 155 11.17 12.97 -10.81
CA SER A 155 10.56 14.29 -10.62
C SER A 155 10.84 14.85 -9.23
N LEU A 156 10.75 14.02 -8.18
CA LEU A 156 11.08 14.43 -6.81
C LEU A 156 12.55 14.88 -6.68
N ILE A 157 13.49 14.19 -7.32
CA ILE A 157 14.92 14.54 -7.29
C ILE A 157 15.20 15.87 -8.03
N VAL A 158 14.45 16.14 -9.10
CA VAL A 158 14.67 17.34 -9.93
C VAL A 158 14.00 18.58 -9.31
N PHE A 159 12.86 18.43 -8.62
CA PHE A 159 12.07 19.55 -8.07
C PHE A 159 12.28 19.79 -6.56
N LEU A 160 13.04 18.94 -5.87
CA LEU A 160 13.51 19.12 -4.49
C LEU A 160 14.93 19.63 -4.45
#